data_427ab6b933c3b5e3f0ef0792575679d2
#
_entry.id   427ab6b933c3b5e3f0ef0792575679d2
#
_cell.length_a   1.000
_cell.length_b   1.000
_cell.length_c   1.000
_cell.angle_alpha   90.00
_cell.angle_beta   90.00
_cell.angle_gamma   90.00
#
_symmetry.space_group_name_H-M   'P 1'
#
loop_
_entity.id
_entity.type
_entity.pdbx_description
1 polymer ?
#
loop_
_entity_poly.entity_id
_entity_poly.type
_entity_poly.pdbx_seq_one_letter_code
_entity_poly.pdbx_strand_id
1 'polypeptide(L)'
;GLTGLAGRWMKLGDEPLRVCDTGHNPGGWHYLSSQIAGLHGRKHIIVGFVGDKDVEEIMREIARYNSGARFYFTAPSSHRRLPEDELFSIARSAGLYGRTFASVTEAYEKALAEAGKGDSIFVGGSNYVVGELLASLRC
;
A
#
# COMPACT_ATOMS: atom_id res chain seq x y z
N GLY A 1 19.23 -16.05 -1.85
CA GLY A 1 18.01 -16.67 -2.12
C GLY A 1 16.85 -15.97 -1.55
N LEU A 2 16.76 -15.96 -0.26
CA LEU A 2 15.61 -15.37 0.39
C LEU A 2 15.57 -13.86 0.25
N THR A 3 16.70 -13.22 0.05
CA THR A 3 16.73 -11.78 -0.12
C THR A 3 15.94 -11.31 -1.33
N GLY A 4 15.92 -12.10 -2.39
CA GLY A 4 15.12 -11.77 -3.57
C GLY A 4 13.62 -11.84 -3.33
N LEU A 5 13.20 -12.54 -2.28
CA LEU A 5 11.80 -12.68 -1.91
C LEU A 5 11.41 -11.79 -0.75
N ALA A 6 12.38 -11.13 -0.10
CA ALA A 6 12.08 -10.25 1.03
C ALA A 6 11.18 -9.11 0.56
N GLY A 7 10.12 -8.86 1.30
CA GLY A 7 9.15 -7.82 0.96
C GLY A 7 8.11 -8.24 -0.06
N ARG A 8 8.16 -9.48 -0.55
CA ARG A 8 7.15 -10.00 -1.47
C ARG A 8 6.10 -10.78 -0.71
N TRP A 9 4.89 -10.26 -0.69
CA TRP A 9 3.75 -10.85 0.01
C TRP A 9 4.14 -11.36 1.39
N MET A 10 4.70 -10.46 2.18
CA MET A 10 5.22 -10.78 3.48
C MET A 10 4.15 -10.53 4.54
N LYS A 11 3.80 -11.56 5.31
CA LYS A 11 2.84 -11.43 6.40
C LYS A 11 3.52 -10.84 7.62
N LEU A 12 2.91 -9.79 8.18
CA LEU A 12 3.43 -9.10 9.37
C LEU A 12 2.64 -9.44 10.62
N GLY A 13 1.42 -9.91 10.50
CA GLY A 13 0.58 -10.28 11.64
C GLY A 13 -0.76 -10.80 11.18
N ASP A 14 -1.57 -11.29 12.12
CA ASP A 14 -2.79 -12.03 11.83
C ASP A 14 -4.11 -11.36 12.24
N GLU A 15 -4.11 -10.50 13.24
CA GLU A 15 -5.35 -9.89 13.74
C GLU A 15 -5.18 -8.42 14.04
N PRO A 16 -5.42 -7.54 13.06
CA PRO A 16 -5.84 -7.86 11.70
C PRO A 16 -4.71 -8.45 10.87
N LEU A 17 -5.05 -9.15 9.82
CA LEU A 17 -4.03 -9.65 8.89
C LEU A 17 -3.31 -8.47 8.27
N ARG A 18 -1.99 -8.51 8.27
CA ARG A 18 -1.16 -7.43 7.72
C ARG A 18 -0.15 -8.04 6.76
N VAL A 19 -0.15 -7.52 5.54
CA VAL A 19 0.72 -8.01 4.46
C VAL A 19 1.40 -6.82 3.79
N CYS A 20 2.64 -6.97 3.39
CA CYS A 20 3.31 -5.96 2.58
C CYS A 20 3.95 -6.60 1.35
N ASP A 21 4.19 -5.77 0.34
CA ASP A 21 4.82 -6.22 -0.91
C ASP A 21 5.52 -5.04 -1.57
N THR A 22 6.69 -5.30 -2.15
CA THR A 22 7.52 -4.28 -2.78
C THR A 22 7.22 -4.07 -4.27
N GLY A 23 6.15 -4.66 -4.79
CA GLY A 23 5.77 -4.50 -6.19
C GLY A 23 5.63 -3.04 -6.58
N HIS A 24 6.17 -2.68 -7.76
CA HIS A 24 6.24 -1.28 -8.17
C HIS A 24 6.02 -1.08 -9.67
N ASN A 25 5.56 -2.07 -10.40
CA ASN A 25 5.24 -1.92 -11.82
C ASN A 25 3.82 -2.43 -12.10
N PRO A 26 3.20 -1.96 -13.21
CA PRO A 26 1.81 -2.31 -13.49
C PRO A 26 1.55 -3.81 -13.64
N GLY A 27 2.47 -4.55 -14.25
CA GLY A 27 2.30 -5.99 -14.41
C GLY A 27 2.22 -6.70 -13.08
N GLY A 28 3.11 -6.37 -12.16
CA GLY A 28 3.09 -6.92 -10.81
C GLY A 28 1.82 -6.54 -10.07
N TRP A 29 1.37 -5.30 -10.23
CA TRP A 29 0.16 -4.82 -9.56
C TRP A 29 -1.12 -5.44 -10.11
N HIS A 30 -1.11 -5.93 -11.34
CA HIS A 30 -2.25 -6.66 -11.84
C HIS A 30 -2.52 -7.90 -10.97
N TYR A 31 -1.48 -8.68 -10.67
CA TYR A 31 -1.59 -9.85 -9.80
C TYR A 31 -1.83 -9.46 -8.35
N LEU A 32 -1.06 -8.47 -7.88
CA LEU A 32 -1.10 -8.05 -6.49
C LEU A 32 -2.48 -7.52 -6.11
N SER A 33 -3.09 -6.73 -7.00
CA SER A 33 -4.44 -6.19 -6.75
C SER A 33 -5.45 -7.31 -6.59
N SER A 34 -5.36 -8.35 -7.38
CA SER A 34 -6.24 -9.51 -7.28
C SER A 34 -6.01 -10.25 -5.97
N GLN A 35 -4.75 -10.42 -5.56
CA GLN A 35 -4.43 -11.07 -4.29
C GLN A 35 -5.00 -10.28 -3.11
N ILE A 36 -4.86 -8.96 -3.14
CA ILE A 36 -5.39 -8.10 -2.09
C ILE A 36 -6.91 -8.24 -1.99
N ALA A 37 -7.58 -8.27 -3.13
CA ALA A 37 -9.04 -8.41 -3.17
C ALA A 37 -9.51 -9.72 -2.53
N GLY A 38 -8.67 -10.75 -2.56
CA GLY A 38 -8.99 -12.03 -1.95
C GLY A 38 -8.78 -12.10 -0.45
N LEU A 39 -8.23 -11.07 0.18
CA LEU A 39 -8.06 -11.05 1.62
C LEU A 39 -9.41 -10.88 2.32
N HIS A 40 -9.50 -11.36 3.55
CA HIS A 40 -10.77 -11.34 4.27
C HIS A 40 -11.08 -9.96 4.86
N GLY A 41 -12.37 -9.73 5.07
CA GLY A 41 -12.85 -8.52 5.72
C GLY A 41 -12.72 -7.28 4.85
N ARG A 42 -12.81 -6.12 5.50
CA ARG A 42 -12.57 -4.85 4.83
C ARG A 42 -11.06 -4.68 4.60
N LYS A 43 -10.70 -4.21 3.40
CA LYS A 43 -9.29 -4.00 3.07
C LYS A 43 -8.89 -2.56 3.36
N HIS A 44 -7.76 -2.39 4.02
CA HIS A 44 -7.14 -1.10 4.29
C HIS A 44 -5.83 -1.08 3.53
N ILE A 45 -5.74 -0.25 2.51
CA ILE A 45 -4.61 -0.27 1.58
C ILE A 45 -3.78 0.99 1.75
N ILE A 46 -2.54 0.82 2.16
CA ILE A 46 -1.57 1.89 2.34
C ILE A 46 -0.60 1.84 1.18
N VAL A 47 -0.52 2.91 0.39
CA VAL A 47 0.39 2.95 -0.75
C VAL A 47 1.16 4.26 -0.81
N GLY A 48 2.40 4.16 -1.28
CA GLY A 48 3.26 5.29 -1.56
C GLY A 48 4.27 4.88 -2.63
N PHE A 49 4.73 5.85 -3.41
CA PHE A 49 5.58 5.56 -4.57
C PHE A 49 6.77 6.52 -4.66
N VAL A 50 7.76 6.12 -5.44
CA VAL A 50 8.85 7.00 -5.85
C VAL A 50 8.63 7.32 -7.33
N GLY A 51 8.67 8.61 -7.68
CA GLY A 51 8.37 9.04 -9.04
C GLY A 51 6.91 8.81 -9.39
N ASP A 52 6.51 9.29 -10.55
CA ASP A 52 5.13 9.18 -11.02
C ASP A 52 4.97 8.20 -12.18
N LYS A 53 6.07 7.58 -12.61
CA LYS A 53 6.02 6.64 -13.73
C LYS A 53 5.10 5.47 -13.39
N ASP A 54 4.19 5.19 -14.30
CA ASP A 54 3.26 4.06 -14.21
C ASP A 54 2.27 4.12 -13.04
N VAL A 55 2.31 5.15 -12.19
CA VAL A 55 1.42 5.22 -11.02
C VAL A 55 -0.04 5.28 -11.44
N GLU A 56 -0.36 6.02 -12.49
CA GLU A 56 -1.72 6.10 -12.98
C GLU A 56 -2.24 4.73 -13.39
N GLU A 57 -1.42 3.97 -14.11
CA GLU A 57 -1.80 2.63 -14.54
C GLU A 57 -1.93 1.69 -13.35
N ILE A 58 -1.04 1.80 -12.36
CA ILE A 58 -1.12 1.01 -11.14
C ILE A 58 -2.41 1.32 -10.39
N MET A 59 -2.79 2.60 -10.30
CA MET A 59 -4.03 2.98 -9.63
C MET A 59 -5.24 2.37 -10.35
N ARG A 60 -5.21 2.30 -11.66
CA ARG A 60 -6.29 1.66 -12.42
C ARG A 60 -6.36 0.16 -12.13
N GLU A 61 -5.22 -0.51 -11.97
CA GLU A 61 -5.21 -1.93 -11.62
C GLU A 61 -5.77 -2.15 -10.21
N ILE A 62 -5.40 -1.28 -9.28
CA ILE A 62 -5.94 -1.36 -7.92
C ILE A 62 -7.45 -1.15 -7.95
N ALA A 63 -7.93 -0.16 -8.70
CA ALA A 63 -9.34 0.16 -8.78
C ALA A 63 -10.16 -0.97 -9.39
N ARG A 64 -9.56 -1.72 -10.30
CA ARG A 64 -10.25 -2.84 -10.96
C ARG A 64 -10.77 -3.87 -9.95
N TYR A 65 -9.99 -4.14 -8.91
CA TYR A 65 -10.31 -5.20 -7.94
C TYR A 65 -10.66 -4.69 -6.55
N ASN A 66 -10.28 -3.45 -6.21
CA ASN A 66 -10.34 -2.97 -4.84
C ASN A 66 -10.99 -1.59 -4.69
N SER A 67 -11.97 -1.27 -5.55
CA SER A 67 -12.60 0.05 -5.50
C SER A 67 -13.32 0.34 -4.19
N GLY A 68 -13.70 -0.70 -3.45
CA GLY A 68 -14.40 -0.54 -2.17
C GLY A 68 -13.49 -0.51 -0.96
N ALA A 69 -12.18 -0.60 -1.14
CA ALA A 69 -11.23 -0.60 -0.03
C ALA A 69 -11.08 0.80 0.55
N ARG A 70 -10.52 0.88 1.77
CA ARG A 70 -10.11 2.15 2.36
C ARG A 70 -8.66 2.41 1.99
N PHE A 71 -8.39 3.62 1.49
CA PHE A 71 -7.06 3.98 1.01
C PHE A 71 -6.38 4.99 1.92
N TYR A 72 -5.10 4.77 2.15
CA TYR A 72 -4.22 5.62 2.96
C TYR A 72 -3.05 5.97 2.05
N PHE A 73 -3.08 7.17 1.47
CA PHE A 73 -2.06 7.61 0.53
C PHE A 73 -0.94 8.29 1.28
N THR A 74 0.29 7.82 1.09
CA THR A 74 1.43 8.38 1.78
C THR A 74 2.63 8.48 0.83
N ALA A 75 3.77 8.84 1.35
CA ALA A 75 4.99 8.93 0.58
C ALA A 75 6.16 8.45 1.44
N PRO A 76 7.13 7.74 0.83
CA PRO A 76 8.33 7.36 1.57
C PRO A 76 9.19 8.60 1.81
N SER A 77 10.12 8.53 2.76
CA SER A 77 11.00 9.65 3.07
C SER A 77 12.20 9.73 2.13
N SER A 78 11.98 9.42 0.87
CA SER A 78 12.99 9.53 -0.18
C SER A 78 12.86 10.89 -0.87
N HIS A 79 13.98 11.46 -1.30
CA HIS A 79 13.94 12.70 -2.10
C HIS A 79 13.29 12.49 -3.47
N ARG A 80 13.15 11.23 -3.89
CA ARG A 80 12.49 10.86 -5.15
C ARG A 80 11.02 10.53 -4.97
N ARG A 81 10.50 10.70 -3.77
CA ARG A 81 9.12 10.32 -3.47
C ARG A 81 8.12 11.03 -4.36
N LEU A 82 7.04 10.35 -4.67
CA LEU A 82 5.85 11.00 -5.21
C LEU A 82 5.09 11.57 -4.01
N PRO A 83 4.89 12.89 -3.95
CA PRO A 83 4.16 13.47 -2.81
C PRO A 83 2.77 12.86 -2.66
N GLU A 84 2.33 12.69 -1.43
CA GLU A 84 1.04 12.05 -1.15
C GLU A 84 -0.15 12.79 -1.75
N ASP A 85 -0.05 14.12 -1.87
CA ASP A 85 -1.14 14.90 -2.49
C ASP A 85 -1.26 14.63 -3.98
N GLU A 86 -0.12 14.44 -4.65
CA GLU A 86 -0.13 14.11 -6.07
C GLU A 86 -0.67 12.68 -6.27
N LEU A 87 -0.28 11.76 -5.40
CA LEU A 87 -0.79 10.40 -5.44
C LEU A 87 -2.31 10.39 -5.24
N PHE A 88 -2.79 11.17 -4.29
CA PHE A 88 -4.22 11.33 -4.04
C PHE A 88 -4.95 11.76 -5.32
N SER A 89 -4.41 12.75 -6.03
CA SER A 89 -5.03 13.24 -7.27
C SER A 89 -5.06 12.17 -8.36
N ILE A 90 -3.97 11.43 -8.51
CA ILE A 90 -3.90 10.35 -9.49
C ILE A 90 -4.92 9.27 -9.14
N ALA A 91 -5.00 8.91 -7.87
CA ALA A 91 -5.93 7.89 -7.40
C ALA A 91 -7.38 8.31 -7.64
N ARG A 92 -7.71 9.58 -7.40
CA ARG A 92 -9.07 10.08 -7.66
C ARG A 92 -9.45 9.95 -9.13
N SER A 93 -8.51 10.20 -10.03
CA SER A 93 -8.76 10.04 -11.45
C SER A 93 -9.08 8.59 -11.82
N ALA A 94 -8.62 7.65 -11.02
CA ALA A 94 -8.93 6.22 -11.20
C ALA A 94 -10.17 5.79 -10.42
N GLY A 95 -10.84 6.72 -9.72
CA GLY A 95 -12.03 6.41 -8.94
C GLY A 95 -11.76 5.92 -7.54
N LEU A 96 -10.54 6.11 -7.03
CA LEU A 96 -10.19 5.69 -5.68
C LEU A 96 -10.20 6.89 -4.75
N TYR A 97 -10.74 6.70 -3.56
CA TYR A 97 -10.88 7.77 -2.57
C TYR A 97 -10.24 7.35 -1.26
N GLY A 98 -9.59 8.29 -0.61
CA GLY A 98 -8.93 8.02 0.66
C GLY A 98 -8.39 9.29 1.26
N ARG A 99 -7.49 9.13 2.24
CA ARG A 99 -6.88 10.25 2.95
C ARG A 99 -5.38 10.23 2.74
N THR A 100 -4.75 11.36 2.95
CA THR A 100 -3.30 11.48 2.84
C THR A 100 -2.66 11.51 4.22
N PHE A 101 -1.44 10.97 4.29
CA PHE A 101 -0.66 10.92 5.53
C PHE A 101 0.77 11.30 5.22
N ALA A 102 1.39 12.06 6.10
CA ALA A 102 2.73 12.60 5.88
C ALA A 102 3.81 11.51 5.88
N SER A 103 3.57 10.39 6.51
CA SER A 103 4.56 9.31 6.59
C SER A 103 3.91 7.94 6.55
N VAL A 104 4.72 6.96 6.19
CA VAL A 104 4.28 5.55 6.17
C VAL A 104 3.82 5.12 7.56
N THR A 105 4.57 5.49 8.59
CA THR A 105 4.25 5.13 9.96
C THR A 105 2.90 5.69 10.39
N GLU A 106 2.63 6.96 10.09
CA GLU A 106 1.34 7.56 10.42
C GLU A 106 0.19 6.85 9.72
N ALA A 107 0.36 6.55 8.44
CA ALA A 107 -0.68 5.85 7.68
C ALA A 107 -0.94 4.47 8.28
N TYR A 108 0.12 3.76 8.62
CA TYR A 108 0.01 2.40 9.18
C TYR A 108 -0.68 2.43 10.54
N GLU A 109 -0.29 3.35 11.39
CA GLU A 109 -0.91 3.49 12.72
C GLU A 109 -2.40 3.81 12.60
N LYS A 110 -2.76 4.66 11.64
CA LYS A 110 -4.16 4.99 11.43
C LYS A 110 -4.96 3.78 10.94
N ALA A 111 -4.38 3.03 10.02
CA ALA A 111 -5.02 1.81 9.52
C ALA A 111 -5.23 0.80 10.65
N LEU A 112 -4.23 0.62 11.51
CA LEU A 112 -4.36 -0.26 12.67
C LEU A 112 -5.47 0.19 13.60
N ALA A 113 -5.59 1.50 13.81
CA ALA A 113 -6.63 2.05 14.69
C ALA A 113 -8.03 1.84 14.12
N GLU A 114 -8.16 1.82 12.80
CA GLU A 114 -9.47 1.72 12.14
C GLU A 114 -9.87 0.30 11.77
N ALA A 115 -8.90 -0.61 11.66
CA ALA A 115 -9.18 -1.97 11.23
C ALA A 115 -9.74 -2.80 12.38
N GLY A 116 -10.75 -3.60 12.06
CA GLY A 116 -11.23 -4.62 12.98
C GLY A 116 -10.37 -5.87 12.88
N LYS A 117 -10.54 -6.79 13.84
CA LYS A 117 -9.76 -8.03 13.87
C LYS A 117 -9.94 -8.88 12.62
N GLY A 118 -11.11 -8.83 12.00
CA GLY A 118 -11.40 -9.59 10.80
C GLY A 118 -11.02 -8.89 9.50
N ASP A 119 -10.50 -7.68 9.60
CA ASP A 119 -10.08 -6.92 8.42
C ASP A 119 -8.66 -7.28 8.00
N SER A 120 -8.23 -6.74 6.85
CA SER A 120 -6.88 -6.95 6.35
C SER A 120 -6.26 -5.60 5.99
N ILE A 121 -4.96 -5.49 6.24
CA ILE A 121 -4.18 -4.29 5.92
C ILE A 121 -3.08 -4.66 4.94
N PHE A 122 -2.97 -3.90 3.87
CA PHE A 122 -1.90 -4.06 2.90
C PHE A 122 -1.04 -2.80 2.85
N VAL A 123 0.28 -2.97 2.78
CA VAL A 123 1.23 -1.86 2.64
C VAL A 123 2.14 -2.12 1.45
N GLY A 124 2.24 -1.16 0.54
CA GLY A 124 3.13 -1.35 -0.60
C GLY A 124 3.27 -0.14 -1.50
N GLY A 125 3.78 -0.39 -2.69
CA GLY A 125 3.98 0.61 -3.73
C GLY A 125 5.45 0.85 -4.07
N SER A 126 6.35 0.67 -3.12
CA SER A 126 7.78 0.79 -3.37
C SER A 126 8.58 0.10 -2.28
N ASN A 127 9.84 -0.20 -2.60
CA ASN A 127 10.79 -0.73 -1.65
C ASN A 127 10.95 0.19 -0.44
N TYR A 128 10.93 1.51 -0.69
CA TYR A 128 11.14 2.51 0.35
C TYR A 128 10.01 2.50 1.38
N VAL A 129 8.77 2.36 0.89
CA VAL A 129 7.60 2.29 1.77
C VAL A 129 7.68 1.07 2.68
N VAL A 130 7.94 -0.09 2.09
CA VAL A 130 8.04 -1.33 2.86
C VAL A 130 9.23 -1.27 3.81
N GLY A 131 10.36 -0.75 3.33
CA GLY A 131 11.56 -0.63 4.17
C GLY A 131 11.35 0.25 5.38
N GLU A 132 10.67 1.40 5.22
CA GLU A 132 10.37 2.28 6.35
C GLU A 132 9.44 1.60 7.34
N LEU A 133 8.43 0.90 6.84
CA LEU A 133 7.52 0.19 7.72
C LEU A 133 8.27 -0.86 8.55
N LEU A 134 9.06 -1.69 7.89
CA LEU A 134 9.78 -2.76 8.58
C LEU A 134 10.77 -2.20 9.60
N ALA A 135 11.43 -1.09 9.27
CA ALA A 135 12.34 -0.44 10.20
C ALA A 135 11.59 0.05 11.45
N SER A 136 10.39 0.61 11.28
CA SER A 136 9.60 1.12 12.41
C SER A 136 9.11 0.00 13.31
N LEU A 137 8.88 -1.18 12.77
CA LEU A 137 8.38 -2.32 13.54
C LEU A 137 9.47 -3.03 14.36
N ARG A 138 10.73 -2.70 14.11
CA ARG A 138 11.86 -3.30 14.86
C ARG A 138 12.14 -2.59 16.18
N CYS A 139 11.58 -1.45 16.40
CA CYS A 139 11.85 -0.66 17.61
C CYS A 139 10.99 -1.09 18.76
#